data_afb1fb043f9434546ddb46330cdbbcd7
#
_entry.id   afb1fb043f9434546ddb46330cdbbcd7
#
_cell.length_a   1.000
_cell.length_b   1.000
_cell.length_c   1.000
_cell.angle_alpha   90.00
_cell.angle_beta   90.00
_cell.angle_gamma   90.00
#
_symmetry.space_group_name_H-M   'P 1'
#
loop_
_entity.id
_entity.type
_entity.pdbx_description
1 polymer ?
#
loop_
_entity_poly.entity_id
_entity_poly.type
_entity_poly.pdbx_seq_one_letter_code
_entity_poly.pdbx_strand_id
1 'polypeptide(L)'
;MEIQRSRRKLAVLVLLPLLLLSNGCAVQRSKAPQIDAKTTYALNLESQVTQYNKDYMQFFQDVGIAQRAGQLTAANVTALNTIGSRTKVALEEADRLTKAYATSYDAGTAATIGSLLAQISSDLTLLVTTRSSMLGGVK
;
A
#
# COMPACT_ATOMS: atom_id res chain seq x y z
N MET A 1 -10.94 61.50 34.57
CA MET A 1 -12.04 60.55 34.18
C MET A 1 -12.32 60.55 32.68
N GLU A 2 -11.53 61.22 31.86
CA GLU A 2 -11.74 61.30 30.39
C GLU A 2 -10.92 60.30 29.56
N ILE A 3 -9.83 59.80 30.09
CA ILE A 3 -8.91 58.93 29.36
C ILE A 3 -9.54 57.53 29.08
N GLN A 4 -10.43 57.06 29.94
CA GLN A 4 -11.08 55.77 29.74
C GLN A 4 -12.17 55.78 28.66
N ARG A 5 -12.80 56.93 28.36
CA ARG A 5 -13.81 57.07 27.32
C ARG A 5 -13.23 57.00 25.90
N SER A 6 -12.01 57.52 25.75
CA SER A 6 -11.32 57.54 24.46
C SER A 6 -10.86 56.10 24.04
N ARG A 7 -10.42 55.29 25.00
CA ARG A 7 -9.97 53.92 24.71
C ARG A 7 -11.13 53.00 24.25
N ARG A 8 -12.33 53.19 24.77
CA ARG A 8 -13.49 52.41 24.36
C ARG A 8 -14.00 52.76 22.94
N LYS A 9 -13.86 54.01 22.53
CA LYS A 9 -14.21 54.43 21.17
C LYS A 9 -13.22 53.99 20.14
N LEU A 10 -11.93 53.88 20.48
CA LEU A 10 -10.90 53.35 19.58
C LEU A 10 -11.00 51.84 19.38
N ALA A 11 -11.38 51.10 20.42
CA ALA A 11 -11.51 49.65 20.36
C ALA A 11 -12.70 49.24 19.43
N VAL A 12 -13.78 50.00 19.44
CA VAL A 12 -14.96 49.73 18.56
C VAL A 12 -14.66 50.07 17.10
N LEU A 13 -13.84 51.11 16.84
CA LEU A 13 -13.52 51.53 15.47
C LEU A 13 -12.53 50.60 14.78
N VAL A 14 -11.67 49.85 15.54
CA VAL A 14 -10.71 48.89 14.99
C VAL A 14 -11.35 47.52 14.77
N LEU A 15 -12.39 47.16 15.53
CA LEU A 15 -13.07 45.85 15.39
C LEU A 15 -14.06 45.81 14.21
N LEU A 16 -14.60 46.93 13.79
CA LEU A 16 -15.57 46.97 12.70
C LEU A 16 -15.01 46.59 11.32
N PRO A 17 -13.81 47.04 10.89
CA PRO A 17 -13.25 46.59 9.62
C PRO A 17 -12.75 45.13 9.63
N LEU A 18 -12.44 44.56 10.81
CA LEU A 18 -12.03 43.16 10.91
C LEU A 18 -13.21 42.19 10.66
N LEU A 19 -14.42 42.59 11.02
CA LEU A 19 -15.64 41.80 10.77
C LEU A 19 -16.09 41.83 9.31
N LEU A 20 -15.72 42.85 8.56
CA LEU A 20 -16.06 42.96 7.12
C LEU A 20 -15.08 42.20 6.23
N LEU A 21 -13.88 41.85 6.72
CA LEU A 21 -12.90 41.03 5.98
C LEU A 21 -13.18 39.54 6.10
N SER A 22 -13.99 39.10 7.05
CA SER A 22 -14.34 37.67 7.25
C SER A 22 -15.42 37.14 6.31
N ASN A 23 -16.12 38.01 5.54
CA ASN A 23 -17.18 37.59 4.63
C ASN A 23 -16.76 37.46 3.15
N GLY A 24 -15.49 37.55 2.83
CA GLY A 24 -15.01 37.67 1.46
C GLY A 24 -14.05 36.61 0.94
N CYS A 25 -13.98 35.43 1.54
CA CYS A 25 -13.31 34.28 0.90
C CYS A 25 -14.08 32.99 1.22
N ALA A 26 -15.25 32.83 0.60
CA ALA A 26 -15.68 31.50 0.25
C ALA A 26 -14.62 30.96 -0.74
N VAL A 27 -13.50 30.48 -0.21
CA VAL A 27 -12.63 29.57 -0.93
C VAL A 27 -13.55 28.43 -1.33
N GLN A 28 -13.97 28.40 -2.60
CA GLN A 28 -14.46 27.21 -3.23
C GLN A 28 -13.33 26.19 -3.01
N ARG A 29 -13.44 25.42 -1.91
CA ARG A 29 -12.72 24.17 -1.80
C ARG A 29 -13.21 23.40 -3.01
N SER A 30 -12.40 23.41 -4.08
CA SER A 30 -12.53 22.44 -5.15
C SER A 30 -12.66 21.12 -4.43
N LYS A 31 -13.84 20.50 -4.48
CA LYS A 31 -14.04 19.15 -3.95
C LYS A 31 -13.01 18.33 -4.69
N ALA A 32 -11.95 17.93 -3.98
CA ALA A 32 -11.04 16.93 -4.51
C ALA A 32 -11.93 15.80 -5.04
N PRO A 33 -11.70 15.28 -6.25
CA PRO A 33 -12.55 14.26 -6.82
C PRO A 33 -12.68 13.14 -5.77
N GLN A 34 -13.90 12.93 -5.28
CA GLN A 34 -14.17 11.86 -4.33
C GLN A 34 -14.04 10.58 -5.11
N ILE A 35 -12.88 9.90 -4.93
CA ILE A 35 -12.69 8.55 -5.44
C ILE A 35 -13.72 7.69 -4.72
N ASP A 36 -14.59 6.99 -5.47
CA ASP A 36 -15.60 6.13 -4.87
C ASP A 36 -14.96 4.93 -4.15
N ALA A 37 -15.71 4.29 -3.26
CA ALA A 37 -15.19 3.18 -2.44
C ALA A 37 -14.73 1.98 -3.30
N LYS A 38 -15.35 1.74 -4.46
CA LYS A 38 -14.98 0.63 -5.35
C LYS A 38 -13.65 0.90 -6.04
N THR A 39 -13.45 2.13 -6.53
CA THR A 39 -12.17 2.55 -7.12
C THR A 39 -11.07 2.53 -6.06
N THR A 40 -11.32 3.01 -4.84
CA THR A 40 -10.36 2.93 -3.73
C THR A 40 -9.98 1.49 -3.43
N TYR A 41 -10.95 0.57 -3.41
CA TYR A 41 -10.69 -0.85 -3.16
C TYR A 41 -9.88 -1.48 -4.30
N ALA A 42 -10.18 -1.19 -5.56
CA ALA A 42 -9.40 -1.65 -6.70
C ALA A 42 -7.93 -1.19 -6.63
N LEU A 43 -7.68 0.09 -6.31
CA LEU A 43 -6.33 0.61 -6.13
C LEU A 43 -5.58 -0.06 -4.97
N ASN A 44 -6.27 -0.39 -3.89
CA ASN A 44 -5.68 -1.13 -2.77
C ASN A 44 -5.27 -2.55 -3.17
N LEU A 45 -6.09 -3.26 -3.94
CA LEU A 45 -5.74 -4.58 -4.47
C LEU A 45 -4.52 -4.52 -5.38
N GLU A 46 -4.48 -3.56 -6.31
CA GLU A 46 -3.35 -3.34 -7.22
C GLU A 46 -2.06 -3.05 -6.43
N SER A 47 -2.15 -2.20 -5.40
CA SER A 47 -1.02 -1.88 -4.53
C SER A 47 -0.50 -3.13 -3.80
N GLN A 48 -1.39 -3.99 -3.28
CA GLN A 48 -1.01 -5.23 -2.60
C GLN A 48 -0.33 -6.22 -3.56
N VAL A 49 -0.90 -6.44 -4.74
CA VAL A 49 -0.29 -7.31 -5.77
C VAL A 49 1.08 -6.78 -6.17
N THR A 50 1.21 -5.48 -6.38
CA THR A 50 2.48 -4.83 -6.71
C THR A 50 3.52 -5.02 -5.59
N GLN A 51 3.11 -4.88 -4.32
CA GLN A 51 4.01 -5.08 -3.19
C GLN A 51 4.48 -6.53 -3.10
N TYR A 52 3.58 -7.51 -3.21
CA TYR A 52 3.94 -8.92 -3.19
C TYR A 52 4.85 -9.32 -4.35
N ASN A 53 4.68 -8.73 -5.55
CA ASN A 53 5.60 -8.92 -6.65
C ASN A 53 7.01 -8.41 -6.33
N LYS A 54 7.13 -7.24 -5.70
CA LYS A 54 8.43 -6.70 -5.26
C LYS A 54 9.09 -7.61 -4.24
N ASP A 55 8.32 -8.05 -3.23
CA ASP A 55 8.83 -8.94 -2.17
C ASP A 55 9.31 -10.28 -2.74
N TYR A 56 8.56 -10.84 -3.68
CA TYR A 56 8.93 -12.06 -4.40
C TYR A 56 10.23 -11.88 -5.19
N MET A 57 10.33 -10.81 -5.97
CA MET A 57 11.53 -10.53 -6.76
C MET A 57 12.76 -10.30 -5.89
N GLN A 58 12.62 -9.52 -4.82
CA GLN A 58 13.70 -9.28 -3.85
C GLN A 58 14.15 -10.58 -3.19
N PHE A 59 13.20 -11.44 -2.79
CA PHE A 59 13.52 -12.73 -2.19
C PHE A 59 14.41 -13.58 -3.11
N PHE A 60 14.06 -13.70 -4.40
CA PHE A 60 14.85 -14.51 -5.35
C PHE A 60 16.17 -13.87 -5.76
N GLN A 61 16.29 -12.56 -5.73
CA GLN A 61 17.58 -11.86 -5.83
C GLN A 61 18.49 -12.24 -4.66
N ASP A 62 17.96 -12.23 -3.44
CA ASP A 62 18.72 -12.61 -2.23
C ASP A 62 19.10 -14.08 -2.22
N VAL A 63 18.23 -14.98 -2.70
CA VAL A 63 18.55 -16.41 -2.89
C VAL A 63 19.72 -16.57 -3.87
N GLY A 64 19.71 -15.85 -4.99
CA GLY A 64 20.80 -15.87 -5.96
C GLY A 64 22.13 -15.35 -5.40
N ILE A 65 22.09 -14.34 -4.54
CA ILE A 65 23.28 -13.83 -3.83
C ILE A 65 23.81 -14.90 -2.87
N ALA A 66 22.93 -15.49 -2.03
CA ALA A 66 23.31 -16.51 -1.06
C ALA A 66 23.87 -17.79 -1.73
N GLN A 67 23.31 -18.17 -2.88
CA GLN A 67 23.84 -19.30 -3.67
C GLN A 67 25.23 -19.01 -4.20
N ARG A 68 25.48 -17.84 -4.79
CA ARG A 68 26.83 -17.44 -5.27
C ARG A 68 27.86 -17.34 -4.15
N ALA A 69 27.40 -16.99 -2.94
CA ALA A 69 28.26 -16.97 -1.75
C ALA A 69 28.48 -18.36 -1.13
N GLY A 70 27.95 -19.43 -1.72
CA GLY A 70 28.09 -20.80 -1.20
C GLY A 70 27.27 -21.07 0.08
N GLN A 71 26.37 -20.18 0.44
CA GLN A 71 25.53 -20.30 1.64
C GLN A 71 24.30 -21.20 1.41
N LEU A 72 23.89 -21.38 0.16
CA LEU A 72 22.80 -22.27 -0.25
C LEU A 72 23.30 -23.29 -1.26
N THR A 73 22.98 -24.57 -1.03
CA THR A 73 23.26 -25.65 -1.98
C THR A 73 22.27 -25.59 -3.16
N ALA A 74 22.62 -26.28 -4.27
CA ALA A 74 21.69 -26.41 -5.41
C ALA A 74 20.38 -27.09 -5.01
N ALA A 75 20.39 -28.05 -4.09
CA ALA A 75 19.22 -28.72 -3.56
C ALA A 75 18.28 -27.71 -2.80
N ASN A 76 18.90 -26.82 -1.99
CA ASN A 76 18.20 -25.78 -1.27
C ASN A 76 17.50 -24.81 -2.24
N VAL A 77 18.19 -24.37 -3.28
CA VAL A 77 17.64 -23.50 -4.31
C VAL A 77 16.50 -24.19 -5.07
N THR A 78 16.62 -25.48 -5.39
CA THR A 78 15.55 -26.24 -6.02
C THR A 78 14.29 -26.30 -5.14
N ALA A 79 14.46 -26.54 -3.84
CA ALA A 79 13.33 -26.55 -2.90
C ALA A 79 12.63 -25.19 -2.82
N LEU A 80 13.38 -24.08 -2.76
CA LEU A 80 12.84 -22.73 -2.78
C LEU A 80 12.13 -22.41 -4.11
N ASN A 81 12.70 -22.84 -5.24
CA ASN A 81 12.08 -22.65 -6.56
C ASN A 81 10.76 -23.39 -6.70
N THR A 82 10.56 -24.54 -6.06
CA THR A 82 9.30 -25.28 -6.07
C THR A 82 8.19 -24.45 -5.42
N ILE A 83 8.44 -23.85 -4.27
CA ILE A 83 7.49 -22.94 -3.60
C ILE A 83 7.30 -21.68 -4.46
N GLY A 84 8.41 -21.10 -4.92
CA GLY A 84 8.40 -19.87 -5.72
C GLY A 84 7.61 -19.98 -7.02
N SER A 85 7.67 -21.11 -7.71
CA SER A 85 6.89 -21.33 -8.94
C SER A 85 5.39 -21.26 -8.69
N ARG A 86 4.92 -21.83 -7.58
CA ARG A 86 3.52 -21.74 -7.16
C ARG A 86 3.13 -20.30 -6.83
N THR A 87 3.98 -19.61 -6.07
CA THR A 87 3.77 -18.19 -5.71
C THR A 87 3.69 -17.31 -6.95
N LYS A 88 4.57 -17.54 -7.93
CA LYS A 88 4.60 -16.81 -9.19
C LYS A 88 3.27 -16.95 -9.96
N VAL A 89 2.77 -18.16 -10.10
CA VAL A 89 1.48 -18.42 -10.79
C VAL A 89 0.33 -17.71 -10.08
N ALA A 90 0.30 -17.73 -8.73
CA ALA A 90 -0.70 -17.02 -7.96
C ALA A 90 -0.60 -15.48 -8.12
N LEU A 91 0.61 -14.93 -8.20
CA LEU A 91 0.85 -13.50 -8.45
C LEU A 91 0.37 -13.06 -9.85
N GLU A 92 0.69 -13.84 -10.89
CA GLU A 92 0.25 -13.58 -12.25
C GLU A 92 -1.28 -13.60 -12.38
N GLU A 93 -1.94 -14.55 -11.72
CA GLU A 93 -3.39 -14.65 -11.72
C GLU A 93 -4.03 -13.51 -10.88
N ALA A 94 -3.46 -13.15 -9.73
CA ALA A 94 -3.92 -12.03 -8.92
C ALA A 94 -3.81 -10.70 -9.70
N ASP A 95 -2.72 -10.46 -10.43
CA ASP A 95 -2.54 -9.28 -11.28
C ASP A 95 -3.58 -9.22 -12.39
N ARG A 96 -3.80 -10.35 -13.09
CA ARG A 96 -4.82 -10.47 -14.16
C ARG A 96 -6.22 -10.17 -13.64
N LEU A 97 -6.59 -10.76 -12.50
CA LEU A 97 -7.92 -10.57 -11.90
C LEU A 97 -8.11 -9.17 -11.34
N THR A 98 -7.07 -8.54 -10.79
CA THR A 98 -7.13 -7.16 -10.29
C THR A 98 -7.42 -6.18 -11.43
N LYS A 99 -6.82 -6.36 -12.60
CA LYS A 99 -7.12 -5.58 -13.80
C LYS A 99 -8.56 -5.79 -14.28
N ALA A 100 -9.05 -7.02 -14.25
CA ALA A 100 -10.45 -7.32 -14.60
C ALA A 100 -11.43 -6.71 -13.58
N TYR A 101 -11.11 -6.78 -12.27
CA TYR A 101 -11.92 -6.19 -11.22
C TYR A 101 -12.05 -4.67 -11.35
N ALA A 102 -10.98 -3.98 -11.72
CA ALA A 102 -10.98 -2.52 -11.91
C ALA A 102 -11.99 -2.03 -12.96
N THR A 103 -12.43 -2.91 -13.86
CA THR A 103 -13.44 -2.60 -14.89
C THR A 103 -14.84 -3.11 -14.56
N SER A 104 -14.95 -4.24 -13.87
CA SER A 104 -16.24 -4.91 -13.62
C SER A 104 -16.82 -4.66 -12.23
N TYR A 105 -15.94 -4.43 -11.23
CA TYR A 105 -16.26 -4.36 -9.79
C TYR A 105 -17.07 -5.58 -9.29
N ASP A 106 -16.81 -6.76 -9.89
CA ASP A 106 -17.51 -8.00 -9.56
C ASP A 106 -17.07 -8.55 -8.20
N ALA A 107 -18.04 -8.83 -7.31
CA ALA A 107 -17.75 -9.30 -5.95
C ALA A 107 -17.10 -10.69 -5.92
N GLY A 108 -17.43 -11.58 -6.86
CA GLY A 108 -16.83 -12.90 -6.98
C GLY A 108 -15.36 -12.82 -7.36
N THR A 109 -15.03 -11.93 -8.30
CA THR A 109 -13.65 -11.62 -8.69
C THR A 109 -12.86 -11.06 -7.49
N ALA A 110 -13.45 -10.13 -6.72
CA ALA A 110 -12.81 -9.59 -5.52
C ALA A 110 -12.50 -10.66 -4.47
N ALA A 111 -13.46 -11.59 -4.23
CA ALA A 111 -13.26 -12.70 -3.29
C ALA A 111 -12.13 -13.64 -3.74
N THR A 112 -12.05 -13.93 -5.05
CA THR A 112 -10.98 -14.75 -5.63
C THR A 112 -9.62 -14.10 -5.47
N ILE A 113 -9.50 -12.78 -5.72
CA ILE A 113 -8.27 -12.03 -5.49
C ILE A 113 -7.88 -12.11 -4.01
N GLY A 114 -8.82 -11.90 -3.08
CA GLY A 114 -8.57 -12.02 -1.65
C GLY A 114 -7.97 -13.38 -1.25
N SER A 115 -8.50 -14.47 -1.80
CA SER A 115 -7.97 -15.82 -1.58
C SER A 115 -6.54 -15.99 -2.13
N LEU A 116 -6.28 -15.47 -3.33
CA LEU A 116 -4.94 -15.50 -3.94
C LEU A 116 -3.93 -14.69 -3.12
N LEU A 117 -4.30 -13.51 -2.66
CA LEU A 117 -3.44 -12.67 -1.81
C LEU A 117 -3.10 -13.36 -0.49
N ALA A 118 -4.06 -14.05 0.14
CA ALA A 118 -3.82 -14.85 1.35
C ALA A 118 -2.84 -16.00 1.08
N GLN A 119 -3.00 -16.73 -0.04
CA GLN A 119 -2.09 -17.77 -0.47
C GLN A 119 -0.69 -17.23 -0.73
N ILE A 120 -0.55 -16.14 -1.48
CA ILE A 120 0.73 -15.49 -1.78
C ILE A 120 1.44 -15.07 -0.48
N SER A 121 0.74 -14.45 0.46
CA SER A 121 1.29 -14.06 1.76
C SER A 121 1.82 -15.25 2.54
N SER A 122 1.07 -16.37 2.56
CA SER A 122 1.48 -17.62 3.19
C SER A 122 2.73 -18.22 2.52
N ASP A 123 2.76 -18.24 1.18
CA ASP A 123 3.88 -18.79 0.41
C ASP A 123 5.15 -17.93 0.58
N LEU A 124 5.04 -16.60 0.59
CA LEU A 124 6.17 -15.71 0.88
C LEU A 124 6.72 -15.92 2.29
N THR A 125 5.85 -16.09 3.27
CA THR A 125 6.26 -16.42 4.65
C THR A 125 6.99 -17.75 4.69
N LEU A 126 6.47 -18.78 3.99
CA LEU A 126 7.10 -20.09 3.89
C LEU A 126 8.48 -20.02 3.20
N LEU A 127 8.61 -19.22 2.15
CA LEU A 127 9.90 -18.99 1.47
C LEU A 127 10.95 -18.40 2.42
N VAL A 128 10.57 -17.36 3.17
CA VAL A 128 11.47 -16.69 4.12
C VAL A 128 11.88 -17.62 5.26
N THR A 129 10.93 -18.35 5.85
CA THR A 129 11.21 -19.28 6.95
C THR A 129 12.06 -20.47 6.49
N THR A 130 11.75 -21.03 5.31
CA THR A 130 12.53 -22.13 4.72
C THR A 130 13.96 -21.70 4.43
N ARG A 131 14.17 -20.54 3.80
CA ARG A 131 15.52 -19.99 3.57
C ARG A 131 16.26 -19.77 4.88
N SER A 132 15.61 -19.20 5.89
CA SER A 132 16.24 -18.94 7.20
C SER A 132 16.69 -20.23 7.88
N SER A 133 15.90 -21.30 7.82
CA SER A 133 16.27 -22.61 8.36
C SER A 133 17.47 -23.23 7.63
N MET A 134 17.56 -23.05 6.31
CA MET A 134 18.68 -23.53 5.50
C MET A 134 19.98 -22.78 5.82
N LEU A 135 19.91 -21.46 6.06
CA LEU A 135 21.07 -20.63 6.43
C LEU A 135 21.52 -20.86 7.88
N GLY A 136 20.59 -21.12 8.79
CA GLY A 136 20.87 -21.37 10.21
C GLY A 136 21.51 -22.74 10.50
N GLY A 137 21.41 -23.68 9.57
CA GLY A 137 22.01 -25.03 9.68
C GLY A 137 23.49 -25.13 9.31
N VAL A 138 24.10 -24.07 8.79
CA VAL A 138 25.53 -24.00 8.47
C VAL A 138 26.26 -23.51 9.73
N LYS A 139 26.68 -24.45 10.62
CA LYS A 139 27.62 -24.24 11.70
C LYS A 139 28.95 -24.90 11.34
#